data_e3377c4454de337ed3b10f207c70cdbc
#
_entry.id   e3377c4454de337ed3b10f207c70cdbc
#
_cell.length_a   1.000
_cell.length_b   1.000
_cell.length_c   1.000
_cell.angle_alpha   90.00
_cell.angle_beta   90.00
_cell.angle_gamma   90.00
#
_symmetry.space_group_name_H-M   'P 1'
#
loop_
_entity.id
_entity.type
_entity.pdbx_description
1 polymer ?
#
loop_
_entity_poly.entity_id
_entity_poly.type
_entity_poly.pdbx_seq_one_letter_code
_entity_poly.pdbx_strand_id
1 'polypeptide(L)'
;ETVDQKLKDVKICDPAIGSGAFPMGLLRELYACRKAIEGIDDETAVSIKTHIIQNNIYGVDIEKGAVDIARLRFWLALIVDEKNPHALPNMDFKIMQGNSLLEQYEGIELSGMSLDEQKKRKTKSGQAWQATLAFDEKYALDNIQHAIKEYYLTDDHNAKLSLRGIINENIRSYII
;
A
#
# COMPACT_ATOMS: atom_id res chain seq x y z
N GLU A 1 10.89 -18.15 -10.32
CA GLU A 1 10.89 -16.96 -9.45
C GLU A 1 12.06 -17.03 -8.48
N THR A 2 12.94 -16.06 -8.50
CA THR A 2 14.10 -16.00 -7.62
C THR A 2 13.69 -15.56 -6.22
N VAL A 3 14.48 -15.87 -5.19
CA VAL A 3 14.23 -15.42 -3.81
C VAL A 3 14.17 -13.89 -3.75
N ASP A 4 15.05 -13.19 -4.47
CA ASP A 4 15.06 -11.74 -4.53
C ASP A 4 13.73 -11.19 -5.09
N GLN A 5 13.19 -11.80 -6.15
CA GLN A 5 11.90 -11.37 -6.70
C GLN A 5 10.77 -11.51 -5.67
N LYS A 6 10.74 -12.61 -4.91
CA LYS A 6 9.75 -12.80 -3.85
C LYS A 6 9.88 -11.76 -2.74
N LEU A 7 11.11 -11.37 -2.36
CA LEU A 7 11.35 -10.32 -1.38
C LEU A 7 10.94 -8.93 -1.90
N LYS A 8 11.07 -8.67 -3.21
CA LYS A 8 10.59 -7.44 -3.84
C LYS A 8 9.06 -7.34 -3.85
N ASP A 9 8.38 -8.46 -4.03
CA ASP A 9 6.93 -8.49 -4.25
C ASP A 9 6.10 -8.72 -2.99
N VAL A 10 6.71 -9.17 -1.87
CA VAL A 10 6.01 -9.42 -0.61
C VAL A 10 5.28 -8.17 -0.12
N LYS A 11 4.02 -8.36 0.32
CA LYS A 11 3.21 -7.29 0.93
C LYS A 11 2.98 -7.63 2.39
N ILE A 12 3.32 -6.70 3.27
CA ILE A 12 3.22 -6.85 4.72
C ILE A 12 2.34 -5.71 5.23
N CYS A 13 1.26 -6.05 5.90
CA CYS A 13 0.35 -5.09 6.50
C CYS A 13 0.32 -5.26 8.01
N ASP A 14 0.57 -4.17 8.74
CA ASP A 14 0.39 -4.09 10.18
C ASP A 14 -0.92 -3.34 10.48
N PRO A 15 -1.96 -4.02 10.96
CA PRO A 15 -3.27 -3.42 11.20
C PRO A 15 -3.32 -2.54 12.48
N ALA A 16 -2.27 -2.52 13.28
CA ALA A 16 -2.13 -1.71 14.48
C ALA A 16 -0.68 -1.21 14.62
N ILE A 17 -0.24 -0.46 13.60
CA ILE A 17 1.16 -0.10 13.38
C ILE A 17 1.79 0.68 14.54
N GLY A 18 1.00 1.38 15.35
CA GLY A 18 1.47 2.26 16.39
C GLY A 18 2.47 3.29 15.86
N SER A 19 3.55 3.50 16.58
CA SER A 19 4.65 4.36 16.13
C SER A 19 5.60 3.71 15.11
N GLY A 20 5.26 2.55 14.54
CA GLY A 20 6.03 1.90 13.48
C GLY A 20 7.23 1.06 13.96
N ALA A 21 7.28 0.63 15.22
CA ALA A 21 8.44 -0.12 15.73
C ALA A 21 8.61 -1.47 15.03
N PHE A 22 7.53 -2.24 14.88
CA PHE A 22 7.55 -3.54 14.21
C PHE A 22 7.88 -3.43 12.71
N PRO A 23 7.22 -2.58 11.92
CA PRO A 23 7.57 -2.39 10.51
C PRO A 23 8.99 -1.85 10.29
N MET A 24 9.55 -1.08 11.23
CA MET A 24 10.95 -0.66 11.18
C MET A 24 11.92 -1.84 11.34
N GLY A 25 11.57 -2.83 12.19
CA GLY A 25 12.27 -4.11 12.25
C GLY A 25 12.22 -4.85 10.93
N LEU A 26 11.03 -4.96 10.32
CA LEU A 26 10.85 -5.59 9.01
C LEU A 26 11.63 -4.89 7.89
N LEU A 27 11.68 -3.56 7.89
CA LEU A 27 12.49 -2.80 6.93
C LEU A 27 13.97 -3.23 7.02
N ARG A 28 14.52 -3.35 8.23
CA ARG A 28 15.91 -3.76 8.45
C ARG A 28 16.17 -5.18 7.99
N GLU A 29 15.28 -6.12 8.30
CA GLU A 29 15.42 -7.52 7.91
C GLU A 29 15.30 -7.71 6.40
N LEU A 30 14.30 -7.12 5.77
CA LEU A 30 14.16 -7.16 4.31
C LEU A 30 15.36 -6.53 3.61
N TYR A 31 15.86 -5.42 4.11
CA TYR A 31 17.05 -4.78 3.59
C TYR A 31 18.29 -5.69 3.74
N ALA A 32 18.48 -6.28 4.92
CA ALA A 32 19.61 -7.19 5.17
C ALA A 32 19.56 -8.42 4.24
N CYS A 33 18.38 -9.03 4.08
CA CYS A 33 18.19 -10.16 3.17
C CYS A 33 18.51 -9.80 1.72
N ARG A 34 18.01 -8.67 1.22
CA ARG A 34 18.26 -8.22 -0.15
C ARG A 34 19.72 -7.82 -0.36
N LYS A 35 20.35 -7.16 0.61
CA LYS A 35 21.76 -6.84 0.60
C LYS A 35 22.64 -8.08 0.48
N ALA A 36 22.31 -9.15 1.20
CA ALA A 36 23.05 -10.40 1.16
C ALA A 36 22.96 -11.10 -0.21
N ILE A 37 21.86 -10.90 -0.97
CA ILE A 37 21.65 -11.50 -2.29
C ILE A 37 22.33 -10.69 -3.41
N GLU A 38 22.21 -9.36 -3.38
CA GLU A 38 22.60 -8.47 -4.48
C GLU A 38 24.04 -7.95 -4.40
N GLY A 39 24.71 -8.06 -3.25
CA GLY A 39 26.11 -7.58 -3.10
C GLY A 39 26.24 -6.06 -3.24
N ILE A 40 25.50 -5.30 -2.48
CA ILE A 40 25.10 -3.90 -2.67
C ILE A 40 26.18 -2.90 -2.26
N ASP A 41 26.36 -1.85 -3.06
CA ASP A 41 27.05 -0.60 -2.72
C ASP A 41 26.11 0.42 -1.99
N ASP A 42 26.68 1.51 -1.48
CA ASP A 42 25.94 2.50 -0.69
C ASP A 42 24.86 3.26 -1.50
N GLU A 43 25.06 3.45 -2.82
CA GLU A 43 24.06 4.12 -3.69
C GLU A 43 22.82 3.26 -3.88
N THR A 44 22.99 1.97 -3.95
CA THR A 44 21.91 1.00 -4.10
C THR A 44 21.13 0.82 -2.77
N ALA A 45 21.75 1.09 -1.61
CA ALA A 45 21.13 0.95 -0.29
C ALA A 45 19.87 1.80 -0.13
N VAL A 46 19.94 3.07 -0.52
CA VAL A 46 18.78 4.01 -0.46
C VAL A 46 17.66 3.55 -1.38
N SER A 47 17.99 3.14 -2.59
CA SER A 47 17.01 2.64 -3.57
C SER A 47 16.24 1.42 -3.04
N ILE A 48 16.94 0.46 -2.40
CA ILE A 48 16.30 -0.72 -1.82
C ILE A 48 15.40 -0.36 -0.65
N LYS A 49 15.84 0.50 0.28
CA LYS A 49 15.02 0.93 1.40
C LYS A 49 13.78 1.68 0.93
N THR A 50 13.93 2.57 -0.06
CA THR A 50 12.83 3.27 -0.69
C THR A 50 11.83 2.29 -1.32
N HIS A 51 12.32 1.29 -2.04
CA HIS A 51 11.47 0.25 -2.62
C HIS A 51 10.69 -0.52 -1.56
N ILE A 52 11.34 -0.92 -0.45
CA ILE A 52 10.70 -1.65 0.65
C ILE A 52 9.58 -0.80 1.26
N ILE A 53 9.84 0.46 1.57
CA ILE A 53 8.86 1.37 2.17
C ILE A 53 7.68 1.60 1.21
N GLN A 54 7.97 1.80 -0.08
CA GLN A 54 6.94 2.10 -1.08
C GLN A 54 6.14 0.88 -1.55
N ASN A 55 6.70 -0.32 -1.48
CA ASN A 55 6.07 -1.48 -2.12
C ASN A 55 5.76 -2.64 -1.18
N ASN A 56 6.50 -2.78 -0.07
CA ASN A 56 6.34 -3.94 0.81
C ASN A 56 5.52 -3.66 2.06
N ILE A 57 5.64 -2.45 2.66
CA ILE A 57 5.11 -2.16 4.00
C ILE A 57 3.84 -1.30 3.91
N TYR A 58 2.82 -1.77 4.62
CA TYR A 58 1.54 -1.09 4.81
C TYR A 58 1.21 -1.08 6.29
N GLY A 59 0.52 -0.04 6.77
CA GLY A 59 0.12 0.04 8.16
C GLY A 59 -1.08 0.93 8.39
N VAL A 60 -1.87 0.56 9.38
CA VAL A 60 -3.03 1.34 9.82
C VAL A 60 -2.95 1.51 11.33
N ASP A 61 -3.32 2.68 11.82
CA ASP A 61 -3.54 2.90 13.26
C ASP A 61 -4.70 3.87 13.46
N ILE A 62 -5.42 3.71 14.55
CA ILE A 62 -6.53 4.59 14.91
C ILE A 62 -6.03 5.96 15.38
N GLU A 63 -4.81 5.99 15.98
CA GLU A 63 -4.23 7.19 16.55
C GLU A 63 -3.39 7.94 15.51
N LYS A 64 -3.85 9.15 15.15
CA LYS A 64 -3.16 9.98 14.14
C LYS A 64 -1.71 10.29 14.52
N GLY A 65 -1.45 10.60 15.79
CA GLY A 65 -0.10 10.91 16.27
C GLY A 65 0.86 9.73 16.11
N ALA A 66 0.38 8.50 16.32
CA ALA A 66 1.16 7.29 16.09
C ALA A 66 1.51 7.13 14.60
N VAL A 67 0.54 7.34 13.70
CA VAL A 67 0.76 7.31 12.24
C VAL A 67 1.80 8.34 11.81
N ASP A 68 1.72 9.57 12.32
CA ASP A 68 2.66 10.64 11.98
C ASP A 68 4.08 10.30 12.47
N ILE A 69 4.22 9.70 13.66
CA ILE A 69 5.51 9.22 14.18
C ILE A 69 6.04 8.06 13.34
N ALA A 70 5.19 7.11 12.93
CA ALA A 70 5.59 6.02 12.07
C ALA A 70 6.15 6.52 10.73
N ARG A 71 5.45 7.45 10.08
CA ARG A 71 5.90 8.10 8.83
C ARG A 71 7.24 8.80 9.00
N LEU A 72 7.41 9.56 10.09
CA LEU A 72 8.66 10.24 10.42
C LEU A 72 9.82 9.25 10.59
N ARG A 73 9.61 8.13 11.27
CA ARG A 73 10.64 7.09 11.44
C ARG A 73 11.09 6.48 10.12
N PHE A 74 10.17 6.19 9.21
CA PHE A 74 10.52 5.69 7.89
C PHE A 74 11.33 6.72 7.10
N TRP A 75 10.95 7.98 7.19
CA TRP A 75 11.71 9.06 6.56
C TRP A 75 13.12 9.18 7.12
N LEU A 76 13.28 9.18 8.43
CA LEU A 76 14.59 9.22 9.09
C LEU A 76 15.46 8.03 8.68
N ALA A 77 14.88 6.84 8.51
CA ALA A 77 15.61 5.67 8.05
C ALA A 77 16.14 5.80 6.61
N LEU A 78 15.54 6.64 5.77
CA LEU A 78 16.05 6.97 4.44
C LEU A 78 17.16 8.03 4.51
N ILE A 79 16.92 9.12 5.23
CA ILE A 79 17.86 10.27 5.30
C ILE A 79 19.23 9.87 5.84
N VAL A 80 19.29 8.97 6.81
CA VAL A 80 20.55 8.56 7.44
C VAL A 80 21.55 8.00 6.42
N ASP A 81 21.06 7.42 5.33
CA ASP A 81 21.92 6.82 4.29
C ASP A 81 22.08 7.71 3.05
N GLU A 82 21.36 8.82 2.97
CA GLU A 82 21.41 9.72 1.81
C GLU A 82 22.50 10.79 1.95
N LYS A 83 23.35 10.91 0.94
CA LYS A 83 24.31 12.04 0.83
C LYS A 83 23.62 13.37 0.53
N ASN A 84 22.51 13.32 -0.22
CA ASN A 84 21.67 14.47 -0.55
C ASN A 84 20.22 14.13 -0.17
N PRO A 85 19.73 14.55 1.00
CA PRO A 85 18.39 14.20 1.45
C PRO A 85 17.30 14.69 0.49
N HIS A 86 16.48 13.78 0.04
CA HIS A 86 15.31 14.07 -0.77
C HIS A 86 14.09 14.37 0.12
N ALA A 87 13.07 15.00 -0.48
CA ALA A 87 11.80 15.19 0.20
C ALA A 87 11.20 13.85 0.66
N LEU A 88 10.41 13.88 1.74
CA LEU A 88 9.71 12.72 2.26
C LEU A 88 9.00 11.95 1.13
N PRO A 89 9.30 10.67 0.92
CA PRO A 89 8.52 9.87 -0.02
C PRO A 89 7.06 9.87 0.41
N ASN A 90 6.17 9.95 -0.55
CA ASN A 90 4.74 9.95 -0.27
C ASN A 90 4.33 8.61 0.34
N MET A 91 3.89 8.64 1.60
CA MET A 91 3.42 7.47 2.35
C MET A 91 1.89 7.43 2.51
N ASP A 92 1.17 8.31 1.84
CA ASP A 92 -0.28 8.25 1.78
C ASP A 92 -0.69 6.89 1.18
N PHE A 93 -1.78 6.31 1.61
CA PHE A 93 -2.22 4.95 1.25
C PHE A 93 -1.25 3.80 1.65
N LYS A 94 -0.13 4.10 2.33
CA LYS A 94 0.79 3.10 2.89
C LYS A 94 0.67 3.02 4.39
N ILE A 95 0.85 4.18 5.04
CA ILE A 95 0.69 4.30 6.49
C ILE A 95 -0.48 5.26 6.72
N MET A 96 -1.62 4.72 7.15
CA MET A 96 -2.88 5.46 7.18
C MET A 96 -3.48 5.50 8.59
N GLN A 97 -4.20 6.59 8.86
CA GLN A 97 -5.10 6.59 10.01
C GLN A 97 -6.39 5.86 9.64
N GLY A 98 -6.82 4.94 10.50
CA GLY A 98 -8.06 4.21 10.31
C GLY A 98 -8.32 3.22 11.44
N ASN A 99 -9.53 2.71 11.51
CA ASN A 99 -9.88 1.62 12.42
C ASN A 99 -9.94 0.31 11.62
N SER A 100 -8.92 -0.52 11.76
CA SER A 100 -8.78 -1.80 11.04
C SER A 100 -9.80 -2.87 11.47
N LEU A 101 -10.57 -2.61 12.54
CA LEU A 101 -11.61 -3.51 13.02
C LEU A 101 -13.00 -3.17 12.48
N LEU A 102 -13.16 -2.03 11.80
CA LEU A 102 -14.42 -1.65 11.20
C LEU A 102 -14.60 -2.31 9.84
N GLU A 103 -15.66 -3.09 9.70
CA GLU A 103 -16.09 -3.69 8.44
C GLU A 103 -17.08 -2.78 7.70
N GLN A 104 -16.87 -1.46 7.79
CA GLN A 104 -17.75 -0.46 7.18
C GLN A 104 -16.94 0.65 6.48
N TYR A 105 -17.43 1.09 5.34
CA TYR A 105 -16.95 2.26 4.64
C TYR A 105 -18.12 3.19 4.35
N GLU A 106 -18.10 4.42 4.89
CA GLU A 106 -19.17 5.42 4.74
C GLU A 106 -20.59 4.87 5.06
N GLY A 107 -20.72 3.98 6.05
CA GLY A 107 -21.98 3.36 6.44
C GLY A 107 -22.40 2.11 5.65
N ILE A 108 -21.56 1.68 4.72
CA ILE A 108 -21.75 0.44 3.94
C ILE A 108 -20.99 -0.69 4.62
N GLU A 109 -21.67 -1.79 4.95
CA GLU A 109 -21.03 -2.98 5.49
C GLU A 109 -20.23 -3.72 4.41
N LEU A 110 -18.94 -3.95 4.70
CA LEU A 110 -18.01 -4.66 3.83
C LEU A 110 -17.94 -6.17 4.14
N SER A 111 -18.58 -6.62 5.21
CA SER A 111 -18.60 -8.02 5.65
C SER A 111 -19.09 -9.02 4.60
N GLY A 112 -19.95 -8.57 3.68
CA GLY A 112 -20.42 -9.38 2.54
C GLY A 112 -19.48 -9.42 1.32
N MET A 113 -18.36 -8.67 1.35
CA MET A 113 -17.40 -8.57 0.24
C MET A 113 -16.26 -9.61 0.32
N SER A 114 -16.33 -10.60 1.21
CA SER A 114 -15.31 -11.63 1.31
C SER A 114 -15.21 -12.44 0.00
N LEU A 115 -13.98 -12.68 -0.45
CA LEU A 115 -13.66 -13.44 -1.67
C LEU A 115 -14.30 -14.85 -1.71
N ASP A 116 -14.61 -15.41 -0.55
CA ASP A 116 -15.23 -16.72 -0.43
C ASP A 116 -16.74 -16.69 -0.67
N GLU A 117 -17.44 -15.60 -0.37
CA GLU A 117 -18.86 -15.45 -0.69
C GLU A 117 -19.08 -15.12 -2.17
N GLN A 118 -18.17 -14.39 -2.80
CA GLN A 118 -18.17 -14.20 -4.26
C GLN A 118 -18.05 -15.54 -5.01
N LYS A 119 -17.23 -16.47 -4.52
CA LYS A 119 -17.16 -17.85 -5.07
C LYS A 119 -18.44 -18.65 -4.90
N LYS A 120 -19.17 -18.49 -3.79
CA LYS A 120 -20.44 -19.18 -3.53
C LYS A 120 -21.62 -18.59 -4.32
N ARG A 121 -21.63 -17.29 -4.61
CA ARG A 121 -22.65 -16.67 -5.48
C ARG A 121 -22.50 -17.08 -6.95
N LYS A 122 -21.27 -17.39 -7.40
CA LYS A 122 -20.98 -17.84 -8.77
C LYS A 122 -21.63 -19.18 -9.16
N THR A 123 -22.13 -19.97 -8.23
CA THR A 123 -22.71 -21.29 -8.50
C THR A 123 -24.22 -21.32 -8.65
N LYS A 124 -24.96 -20.22 -8.50
CA LYS A 124 -26.44 -20.27 -8.43
C LYS A 124 -27.24 -19.47 -9.46
N SER A 125 -26.64 -18.65 -10.32
CA SER A 125 -27.41 -17.90 -11.34
C SER A 125 -26.55 -17.50 -12.55
N GLY A 126 -26.99 -17.90 -13.71
CA GLY A 126 -26.80 -17.43 -15.09
C GLY A 126 -25.42 -16.85 -15.50
N GLN A 127 -24.67 -17.57 -16.30
CA GLN A 127 -23.29 -17.30 -16.73
C GLN A 127 -23.02 -15.94 -17.43
N ALA A 128 -23.99 -15.26 -18.01
CA ALA A 128 -23.77 -14.02 -18.78
C ALA A 128 -23.66 -12.76 -17.91
N TRP A 129 -24.44 -12.64 -16.84
CA TRP A 129 -24.40 -11.49 -15.90
C TRP A 129 -23.11 -11.46 -15.09
N GLN A 130 -22.56 -12.61 -14.77
CA GLN A 130 -21.35 -12.73 -13.95
C GLN A 130 -20.07 -12.32 -14.68
N ALA A 131 -20.01 -12.49 -16.01
CA ALA A 131 -18.86 -12.07 -16.80
C ALA A 131 -18.73 -10.54 -16.85
N THR A 132 -19.85 -9.82 -16.93
CA THR A 132 -19.87 -8.35 -16.99
C THR A 132 -19.47 -7.74 -15.65
N LEU A 133 -20.05 -8.22 -14.54
CA LEU A 133 -19.69 -7.73 -13.20
C LEU A 133 -18.23 -8.00 -12.83
N ALA A 134 -17.71 -9.19 -13.14
CA ALA A 134 -16.30 -9.51 -12.88
C ALA A 134 -15.32 -8.69 -13.75
N PHE A 135 -15.75 -8.28 -14.92
CA PHE A 135 -14.98 -7.38 -15.79
C PHE A 135 -14.96 -5.96 -15.24
N ASP A 136 -16.10 -5.45 -14.78
CA ASP A 136 -16.22 -4.12 -14.21
C ASP A 136 -15.45 -3.99 -12.89
N GLU A 137 -15.49 -5.01 -12.02
CA GLU A 137 -14.72 -5.06 -10.78
C GLU A 137 -13.21 -5.04 -11.05
N LYS A 138 -12.74 -5.87 -12.01
CA LYS A 138 -11.32 -5.90 -12.38
C LYS A 138 -10.88 -4.57 -12.97
N TYR A 139 -11.69 -3.97 -13.83
CA TYR A 139 -11.40 -2.67 -14.43
C TYR A 139 -11.34 -1.55 -13.38
N ALA A 140 -12.24 -1.55 -12.41
CA ALA A 140 -12.23 -0.59 -11.31
C ALA A 140 -10.97 -0.73 -10.43
N LEU A 141 -10.58 -1.97 -10.08
CA LEU A 141 -9.34 -2.23 -9.32
C LEU A 141 -8.09 -1.83 -10.11
N ASP A 142 -8.03 -2.12 -11.40
CA ASP A 142 -6.91 -1.73 -12.26
C ASP A 142 -6.78 -0.20 -12.34
N ASN A 143 -7.90 0.51 -12.43
CA ASN A 143 -7.94 1.99 -12.43
C ASN A 143 -7.46 2.56 -11.08
N ILE A 144 -7.89 1.99 -9.96
CA ILE A 144 -7.42 2.39 -8.62
C ILE A 144 -5.91 2.18 -8.51
N GLN A 145 -5.41 1.02 -8.92
CA GLN A 145 -3.98 0.71 -8.86
C GLN A 145 -3.15 1.64 -9.76
N HIS A 146 -3.66 1.95 -10.96
CA HIS A 146 -3.01 2.88 -11.87
C HIS A 146 -2.96 4.29 -11.28
N ALA A 147 -4.06 4.80 -10.78
CA ALA A 147 -4.13 6.13 -10.17
C ALA A 147 -3.23 6.24 -8.91
N ILE A 148 -3.14 5.20 -8.09
CA ILE A 148 -2.21 5.13 -6.95
C ILE A 148 -0.77 5.17 -7.45
N LYS A 149 -0.43 4.45 -8.51
CA LYS A 149 0.92 4.46 -9.08
C LYS A 149 1.32 5.83 -9.61
N GLU A 150 0.44 6.49 -10.35
CA GLU A 150 0.66 7.87 -10.84
C GLU A 150 0.80 8.86 -9.68
N TYR A 151 -0.01 8.70 -8.62
CA TYR A 151 0.07 9.53 -7.42
C TYR A 151 1.45 9.46 -6.75
N TYR A 152 2.10 8.29 -6.75
CA TYR A 152 3.45 8.15 -6.20
C TYR A 152 4.54 8.69 -7.12
N LEU A 153 4.33 8.69 -8.43
CA LEU A 153 5.31 9.14 -9.41
C LEU A 153 5.29 10.66 -9.64
N THR A 154 4.22 11.33 -9.26
CA THR A 154 4.06 12.77 -9.48
C THR A 154 4.65 13.59 -8.32
N ASP A 155 5.39 14.67 -8.63
CA ASP A 155 5.93 15.61 -7.64
C ASP A 155 5.09 16.88 -7.51
N ASP A 156 4.21 17.17 -8.47
CA ASP A 156 3.34 18.33 -8.45
C ASP A 156 2.24 18.20 -7.39
N HIS A 157 2.16 19.16 -6.47
CA HIS A 157 1.20 19.19 -5.37
C HIS A 157 -0.26 19.23 -5.86
N ASN A 158 -0.57 20.02 -6.90
CA ASN A 158 -1.92 20.15 -7.43
C ASN A 158 -2.36 18.86 -8.15
N ALA A 159 -1.46 18.25 -8.90
CA ALA A 159 -1.71 16.94 -9.52
C ALA A 159 -1.93 15.85 -8.46
N LYS A 160 -1.19 15.86 -7.35
CA LYS A 160 -1.41 14.95 -6.21
C LYS A 160 -2.80 15.12 -5.61
N LEU A 161 -3.26 16.35 -5.39
CA LEU A 161 -4.60 16.60 -4.85
C LEU A 161 -5.70 16.08 -5.79
N SER A 162 -5.55 16.31 -7.09
CA SER A 162 -6.47 15.80 -8.11
C SER A 162 -6.50 14.26 -8.15
N LEU A 163 -5.34 13.62 -8.20
CA LEU A 163 -5.22 12.16 -8.20
C LEU A 163 -5.80 11.53 -6.92
N ARG A 164 -5.60 12.16 -5.76
CA ARG A 164 -6.22 11.71 -4.51
C ARG A 164 -7.75 11.76 -4.56
N GLY A 165 -8.32 12.79 -5.18
CA GLY A 165 -9.75 12.88 -5.45
C GLY A 165 -10.23 11.70 -6.32
N ILE A 166 -9.54 11.46 -7.43
CA ILE A 166 -9.86 10.35 -8.36
C ILE A 166 -9.76 8.99 -7.66
N ILE A 167 -8.71 8.76 -6.85
CA ILE A 167 -8.55 7.51 -6.10
C ILE A 167 -9.74 7.31 -5.14
N ASN A 168 -10.12 8.32 -4.39
CA ASN A 168 -11.24 8.23 -3.46
C ASN A 168 -12.58 7.98 -4.16
N GLU A 169 -12.83 8.64 -5.30
CA GLU A 169 -14.03 8.41 -6.13
C GLU A 169 -14.05 6.99 -6.69
N ASN A 170 -12.92 6.50 -7.20
CA ASN A 170 -12.83 5.12 -7.72
C ASN A 170 -13.03 4.08 -6.62
N ILE A 171 -12.47 4.30 -5.41
CA ILE A 171 -12.72 3.43 -4.25
C ILE A 171 -14.21 3.44 -3.90
N ARG A 172 -14.81 4.62 -3.83
CA ARG A 172 -16.24 4.77 -3.53
C ARG A 172 -17.10 4.05 -4.55
N SER A 173 -16.87 4.23 -5.85
CA SER A 173 -17.62 3.56 -6.91
C SER A 173 -17.40 2.04 -6.97
N TYR A 174 -16.26 1.55 -6.45
CA TYR A 174 -15.99 0.12 -6.31
C TYR A 174 -16.78 -0.53 -5.17
N ILE A 175 -17.04 0.23 -4.09
CA ILE A 175 -17.70 -0.27 -2.89
C ILE A 175 -19.24 -0.14 -2.98
N ILE A 176 -19.76 0.89 -3.66
CA ILE A 176 -21.20 1.17 -3.84
C ILE A 176 -21.75 0.48 -5.07
#